data_faacfcfc4a8e0cf5107fd934c680d212
#
_entry.id   faacfcfc4a8e0cf5107fd934c680d212
#
_cell.length_a   1.000
_cell.length_b   1.000
_cell.length_c   1.000
_cell.angle_alpha   90.00
_cell.angle_beta   90.00
_cell.angle_gamma   90.00
#
_symmetry.space_group_name_H-M   'P 1'
#
loop_
_entity.id
_entity.type
_entity.pdbx_description
1 polymer ?
#
loop_
_entity_poly.entity_id
_entity_poly.type
_entity_poly.pdbx_seq_one_letter_code
_entity_poly.pdbx_strand_id
1 'polypeptide(L)'
;MYKPDKETALLCYRMLARTRALNTVLELKRHRIEGPVLTGLGAEAISIGIGMALLRRGILKESLLNGNQRTQFGFGVIKDIAFSDDHDHGYEILKNHALVATATSQGEDGNIHWGCLDHGILPFANSDMGRMIPVLVGMAEEMRRVRWPQIEDARKRPVAIGDFGEGALNQGCIAEAMNWVAASIVV
;
A
#
# COMPACT_ATOMS: atom_id res chain seq x y z
N MET A 1 -26.87 0.12 -4.50
CA MET A 1 -25.70 -0.63 -3.95
C MET A 1 -25.02 -1.36 -5.09
N TYR A 2 -23.69 -1.20 -5.25
CA TYR A 2 -22.94 -1.90 -6.30
C TYR A 2 -22.90 -3.40 -6.02
N LYS A 3 -23.27 -4.20 -7.03
CA LYS A 3 -23.09 -5.66 -7.01
C LYS A 3 -21.98 -5.98 -8.01
N PRO A 4 -20.85 -6.54 -7.58
CA PRO A 4 -19.82 -6.98 -8.51
C PRO A 4 -20.36 -8.16 -9.35
N ASP A 5 -19.90 -8.26 -10.59
CA ASP A 5 -20.07 -9.50 -11.35
C ASP A 5 -19.29 -10.66 -10.70
N LYS A 6 -19.57 -11.88 -11.18
CA LYS A 6 -18.98 -13.10 -10.58
C LYS A 6 -17.45 -13.11 -10.67
N GLU A 7 -16.90 -12.62 -11.78
CA GLU A 7 -15.44 -12.62 -12.00
C GLU A 7 -14.74 -11.64 -11.06
N THR A 8 -15.25 -10.41 -10.98
CA THR A 8 -14.77 -9.39 -10.03
C THR A 8 -14.87 -9.87 -8.58
N ALA A 9 -15.98 -10.50 -8.21
CA ALA A 9 -16.16 -11.04 -6.86
C ALA A 9 -15.17 -12.16 -6.55
N LEU A 10 -14.92 -13.05 -7.51
CA LEU A 10 -13.97 -14.14 -7.35
C LEU A 10 -12.52 -13.62 -7.26
N LEU A 11 -12.16 -12.63 -8.06
CA LEU A 11 -10.86 -11.98 -7.98
C LEU A 11 -10.65 -11.34 -6.62
N CYS A 12 -11.61 -10.57 -6.14
CA CYS A 12 -11.57 -9.95 -4.81
C CYS A 12 -11.40 -10.99 -3.71
N TYR A 13 -12.16 -12.09 -3.77
CA TYR A 13 -12.04 -13.19 -2.81
C TYR A 13 -10.64 -13.83 -2.82
N ARG A 14 -10.08 -14.09 -4.00
CA ARG A 14 -8.71 -14.65 -4.13
C ARG A 14 -7.67 -13.73 -3.50
N MET A 15 -7.78 -12.41 -3.73
CA MET A 15 -6.85 -11.43 -3.15
C MET A 15 -6.97 -11.38 -1.62
N LEU A 16 -8.19 -11.38 -1.09
CA LEU A 16 -8.43 -11.44 0.35
C LEU A 16 -7.86 -12.73 0.95
N ALA A 17 -8.11 -13.88 0.33
CA ALA A 17 -7.61 -15.16 0.80
C ALA A 17 -6.07 -15.22 0.79
N ARG A 18 -5.42 -14.71 -0.28
CA ARG A 18 -3.96 -14.63 -0.37
C ARG A 18 -3.38 -13.72 0.70
N THR A 19 -3.94 -12.51 0.86
CA THR A 19 -3.50 -11.57 1.90
C THR A 19 -3.66 -12.18 3.29
N ARG A 20 -4.78 -12.86 3.58
CA ARG A 20 -5.00 -13.58 4.82
C ARG A 20 -3.96 -14.69 5.02
N ALA A 21 -3.66 -15.48 4.00
CA ALA A 21 -2.67 -16.54 4.07
C ALA A 21 -1.28 -16.00 4.43
N LEU A 22 -0.82 -14.93 3.79
CA LEU A 22 0.48 -14.30 4.07
C LEU A 22 0.54 -13.79 5.53
N ASN A 23 -0.47 -13.06 5.98
CA ASN A 23 -0.55 -12.60 7.37
C ASN A 23 -0.58 -13.77 8.37
N THR A 24 -1.29 -14.85 8.04
CA THR A 24 -1.37 -16.05 8.89
C THR A 24 -0.03 -16.75 8.99
N VAL A 25 0.69 -16.90 7.87
CA VAL A 25 2.03 -17.50 7.87
C VAL A 25 2.97 -16.67 8.74
N LEU A 26 2.96 -15.35 8.61
CA LEU A 26 3.77 -14.45 9.42
C LEU A 26 3.45 -14.60 10.91
N GLU A 27 2.18 -14.62 11.28
CA GLU A 27 1.74 -14.80 12.67
C GLU A 27 2.15 -16.17 13.24
N LEU A 28 1.95 -17.24 12.49
CA LEU A 28 2.33 -18.60 12.91
C LEU A 28 3.85 -18.77 13.07
N LYS A 29 4.64 -18.02 12.32
CA LYS A 29 6.11 -18.06 12.36
C LYS A 29 6.75 -16.99 13.23
N ARG A 30 5.94 -16.12 13.85
CA ARG A 30 6.42 -14.98 14.64
C ARG A 30 7.50 -15.35 15.69
N HIS A 31 7.40 -16.55 16.29
CA HIS A 31 8.37 -17.04 17.27
C HIS A 31 9.74 -17.39 16.69
N ARG A 32 9.89 -17.39 15.36
CA ARG A 32 11.15 -17.63 14.63
C ARG A 32 11.74 -16.38 14.02
N ILE A 33 11.07 -15.23 14.18
CA ILE A 33 11.47 -13.96 13.60
C ILE A 33 12.03 -13.10 14.72
N GLU A 34 13.25 -12.60 14.53
CA GLU A 34 13.87 -11.65 15.43
C GLU A 34 13.29 -10.25 15.13
N GLY A 35 12.66 -9.65 16.13
CA GLY A 35 12.07 -8.32 16.02
C GLY A 35 10.54 -8.30 16.10
N PRO A 36 9.94 -7.11 16.02
CA PRO A 36 8.50 -6.94 16.14
C PRO A 36 7.79 -7.46 14.88
N VAL A 37 6.90 -8.41 15.05
CA VAL A 37 6.02 -8.92 13.99
C VAL A 37 4.65 -8.27 14.14
N LEU A 38 4.26 -7.52 13.12
CA LEU A 38 2.98 -6.84 13.05
C LEU A 38 2.19 -7.37 11.85
N THR A 39 1.02 -7.93 12.11
CA THR A 39 0.17 -8.52 11.08
C THR A 39 -1.07 -7.69 10.84
N GLY A 40 -1.60 -7.77 9.63
CA GLY A 40 -2.83 -7.12 9.20
C GLY A 40 -4.07 -8.00 9.32
N LEU A 41 -4.03 -9.04 10.17
CA LEU A 41 -5.19 -9.92 10.34
C LEU A 41 -6.45 -9.15 10.72
N GLY A 42 -7.50 -9.30 9.91
CA GLY A 42 -8.76 -8.59 10.06
C GLY A 42 -8.86 -7.27 9.29
N ALA A 43 -7.76 -6.74 8.76
CA ALA A 43 -7.72 -5.48 7.99
C ALA A 43 -7.60 -5.68 6.46
N GLU A 44 -7.59 -6.90 5.97
CA GLU A 44 -7.35 -7.22 4.56
C GLU A 44 -8.31 -6.53 3.60
N ALA A 45 -9.57 -6.35 4.03
CA ALA A 45 -10.59 -5.73 3.20
C ALA A 45 -10.31 -4.25 2.89
N ILE A 46 -9.52 -3.56 3.71
CA ILE A 46 -9.18 -2.14 3.52
C ILE A 46 -8.34 -2.00 2.24
N SER A 47 -7.17 -2.64 2.22
CA SER A 47 -6.23 -2.54 1.11
C SER A 47 -6.77 -3.17 -0.17
N ILE A 48 -7.41 -4.34 -0.08
CA ILE A 48 -7.99 -5.01 -1.25
C ILE A 48 -9.17 -4.20 -1.81
N GLY A 49 -10.04 -3.64 -0.96
CA GLY A 49 -11.14 -2.79 -1.42
C GLY A 49 -10.66 -1.54 -2.15
N ILE A 50 -9.67 -0.86 -1.61
CA ILE A 50 -9.02 0.29 -2.27
C ILE A 50 -8.42 -0.14 -3.61
N GLY A 51 -7.61 -1.19 -3.62
CA GLY A 51 -6.95 -1.67 -4.83
C GLY A 51 -7.94 -2.10 -5.92
N MET A 52 -9.02 -2.79 -5.56
CA MET A 52 -10.09 -3.16 -6.50
C MET A 52 -10.81 -1.94 -7.09
N ALA A 53 -10.98 -0.87 -6.32
CA ALA A 53 -11.54 0.38 -6.83
C ALA A 53 -10.61 1.04 -7.86
N LEU A 54 -9.30 1.06 -7.60
CA LEU A 54 -8.29 1.58 -8.54
C LEU A 54 -8.17 0.71 -9.79
N LEU A 55 -8.19 -0.62 -9.63
CA LEU A 55 -8.17 -1.58 -10.73
C LEU A 55 -9.35 -1.35 -11.68
N ARG A 56 -10.55 -1.23 -11.12
CA ARG A 56 -11.77 -0.99 -11.88
C ARG A 56 -11.75 0.34 -12.66
N ARG A 57 -11.08 1.36 -12.13
CA ARG A 57 -10.85 2.63 -12.84
C ARG A 57 -9.72 2.54 -13.87
N GLY A 58 -8.95 1.46 -13.88
CA GLY A 58 -7.78 1.27 -14.74
C GLY A 58 -6.61 2.19 -14.38
N ILE A 59 -6.49 2.58 -13.11
CA ILE A 59 -5.43 3.48 -12.62
C ILE A 59 -4.54 2.85 -11.55
N LEU A 60 -4.74 1.56 -11.25
CA LEU A 60 -3.99 0.88 -10.18
C LEU A 60 -2.49 0.90 -10.44
N LYS A 61 -2.07 0.69 -11.69
CA LYS A 61 -0.66 0.60 -12.08
C LYS A 61 0.11 1.89 -11.73
N GLU A 62 -0.43 3.03 -12.13
CA GLU A 62 0.21 4.34 -12.00
C GLU A 62 -0.03 5.03 -10.65
N SER A 63 -0.97 4.50 -9.86
CA SER A 63 -1.28 5.05 -8.54
C SER A 63 -0.23 4.66 -7.51
N LEU A 64 0.05 5.57 -6.58
CA LEU A 64 0.97 5.34 -5.48
C LEU A 64 0.23 4.80 -4.26
N LEU A 65 0.77 3.76 -3.64
CA LEU A 65 0.21 3.14 -2.45
C LEU A 65 1.24 3.18 -1.32
N ASN A 66 0.83 3.73 -0.19
CA ASN A 66 1.60 3.69 1.05
C ASN A 66 0.72 3.11 2.15
N GLY A 67 1.00 1.88 2.55
CA GLY A 67 0.28 1.20 3.61
C GLY A 67 0.94 1.38 4.98
N ASN A 68 0.21 1.01 6.00
CA ASN A 68 0.77 0.76 7.33
C ASN A 68 1.02 -0.75 7.53
N GLN A 69 1.44 -1.14 8.73
CA GLN A 69 1.73 -2.54 9.06
C GLN A 69 0.56 -3.50 8.79
N ARG A 70 -0.68 -3.01 8.79
CA ARG A 70 -1.88 -3.84 8.64
C ARG A 70 -2.33 -3.98 7.19
N THR A 71 -1.93 -3.06 6.31
CA THR A 71 -2.41 -3.00 4.93
C THR A 71 -1.34 -3.34 3.89
N GLN A 72 -0.07 -3.40 4.28
CA GLN A 72 1.06 -3.63 3.39
C GLN A 72 0.91 -4.90 2.53
N PHE A 73 0.57 -6.05 3.12
CA PHE A 73 0.39 -7.28 2.36
C PHE A 73 -0.71 -7.17 1.31
N GLY A 74 -1.82 -6.51 1.68
CA GLY A 74 -2.92 -6.31 0.74
C GLY A 74 -2.55 -5.37 -0.41
N PHE A 75 -1.79 -4.32 -0.15
CA PHE A 75 -1.29 -3.45 -1.21
C PHE A 75 -0.26 -4.14 -2.11
N GLY A 76 0.62 -4.98 -1.56
CA GLY A 76 1.51 -5.83 -2.34
C GLY A 76 0.71 -6.77 -3.24
N VAL A 77 -0.18 -7.57 -2.66
CA VAL A 77 -0.99 -8.56 -3.37
C VAL A 77 -1.84 -7.94 -4.47
N ILE A 78 -2.43 -6.75 -4.26
CA ILE A 78 -3.26 -6.10 -5.29
C ILE A 78 -2.41 -5.53 -6.42
N LYS A 79 -1.19 -5.09 -6.14
CA LYS A 79 -0.26 -4.61 -7.16
C LYS A 79 0.23 -5.73 -8.08
N ASP A 80 0.34 -6.97 -7.59
CA ASP A 80 0.68 -8.13 -8.42
C ASP A 80 -0.29 -8.32 -9.60
N ILE A 81 -1.54 -7.84 -9.49
CA ILE A 81 -2.50 -7.88 -10.61
C ILE A 81 -2.20 -6.83 -11.68
N ALA A 82 -1.65 -5.69 -11.28
CA ALA A 82 -1.38 -4.59 -12.21
C ALA A 82 -0.10 -4.80 -13.02
N PHE A 83 0.79 -5.64 -12.54
CA PHE A 83 2.07 -5.94 -13.17
C PHE A 83 2.09 -7.42 -13.58
N SER A 84 2.43 -7.67 -14.83
CA SER A 84 2.50 -9.03 -15.41
C SER A 84 3.91 -9.61 -15.37
N ASP A 85 4.81 -8.97 -14.64
CA ASP A 85 6.14 -9.49 -14.37
C ASP A 85 6.10 -10.57 -13.27
N ASP A 86 7.17 -11.33 -13.13
CA ASP A 86 7.27 -12.41 -12.16
C ASP A 86 7.42 -11.92 -10.71
N HIS A 87 7.06 -10.67 -10.43
CA HIS A 87 7.12 -10.09 -9.09
C HIS A 87 5.95 -10.57 -8.23
N ASP A 88 6.29 -11.10 -7.06
CA ASP A 88 5.37 -11.44 -5.99
C ASP A 88 5.63 -10.51 -4.79
N HIS A 89 5.01 -9.33 -4.79
CA HIS A 89 5.19 -8.34 -3.73
C HIS A 89 4.76 -8.87 -2.36
N GLY A 90 3.70 -9.67 -2.34
CA GLY A 90 3.26 -10.27 -1.08
C GLY A 90 4.32 -11.20 -0.49
N TYR A 91 4.98 -11.98 -1.33
CA TYR A 91 6.06 -12.86 -0.91
C TYR A 91 7.34 -12.09 -0.55
N GLU A 92 7.67 -11.02 -1.30
CA GLU A 92 8.79 -10.13 -0.95
C GLU A 92 8.61 -9.48 0.42
N ILE A 93 7.41 -9.00 0.74
CA ILE A 93 7.08 -8.47 2.06
C ILE A 93 7.29 -9.55 3.14
N LEU A 94 6.85 -10.78 2.87
CA LEU A 94 7.03 -11.89 3.81
C LEU A 94 8.51 -12.21 4.05
N LYS A 95 9.32 -12.26 2.99
CA LYS A 95 10.78 -12.46 3.09
C LYS A 95 11.44 -11.35 3.90
N ASN A 96 11.04 -10.11 3.67
CA ASN A 96 11.58 -8.96 4.39
C ASN A 96 11.28 -9.06 5.89
N HIS A 97 10.06 -9.42 6.26
CA HIS A 97 9.70 -9.66 7.67
C HIS A 97 10.49 -10.81 8.31
N ALA A 98 10.79 -11.83 7.53
CA ALA A 98 11.52 -13.00 7.99
C ALA A 98 13.05 -12.79 8.01
N LEU A 99 13.54 -11.59 7.68
CA LEU A 99 14.96 -11.23 7.61
C LEU A 99 15.78 -12.20 6.73
N VAL A 100 15.19 -12.61 5.61
CA VAL A 100 15.86 -13.54 4.68
C VAL A 100 16.89 -12.78 3.84
N ALA A 101 18.09 -13.32 3.72
CA ALA A 101 19.18 -12.72 2.95
C ALA A 101 18.85 -12.47 1.46
N THR A 102 17.88 -13.20 0.90
CA THR A 102 17.39 -12.98 -0.48
C THR A 102 16.23 -11.97 -0.56
N ALA A 103 15.82 -11.36 0.55
CA ALA A 103 14.87 -10.26 0.53
C ALA A 103 15.51 -8.98 0.00
N THR A 104 14.71 -8.01 -0.36
CA THR A 104 15.17 -6.70 -0.85
C THR A 104 16.10 -6.00 0.16
N SER A 105 15.84 -6.17 1.46
CA SER A 105 16.70 -5.65 2.55
C SER A 105 17.91 -6.51 2.86
N GLN A 106 18.12 -7.62 2.16
CA GLN A 106 19.22 -8.57 2.39
C GLN A 106 19.33 -9.10 3.84
N GLY A 107 18.23 -9.05 4.58
CA GLY A 107 18.17 -9.44 5.99
C GLY A 107 18.65 -8.37 6.98
N GLU A 108 19.03 -7.19 6.51
CA GLU A 108 19.52 -6.10 7.38
C GLU A 108 18.40 -5.27 7.99
N ASP A 109 17.26 -5.18 7.30
CA ASP A 109 16.09 -4.46 7.78
C ASP A 109 14.83 -5.28 7.55
N GLY A 110 14.10 -5.50 8.59
CA GLY A 110 12.88 -6.32 8.59
C GLY A 110 11.62 -5.48 8.72
N ASN A 111 10.50 -6.19 8.76
CA ASN A 111 9.22 -5.58 9.09
C ASN A 111 8.68 -4.65 8.00
N ILE A 112 8.32 -3.42 8.37
CA ILE A 112 7.48 -2.50 7.60
C ILE A 112 8.23 -1.59 6.61
N HIS A 113 9.54 -1.72 6.49
CA HIS A 113 10.35 -0.81 5.68
C HIS A 113 10.48 -1.22 4.20
N TRP A 114 9.66 -2.17 3.77
CA TRP A 114 9.67 -2.62 2.39
C TRP A 114 8.88 -1.70 1.47
N GLY A 115 9.39 -1.51 0.26
CA GLY A 115 8.73 -0.79 -0.83
C GLY A 115 9.25 -1.22 -2.19
N CYS A 116 8.49 -0.90 -3.22
CA CYS A 116 8.86 -1.10 -4.62
C CYS A 116 8.40 0.14 -5.42
N LEU A 117 9.30 1.11 -5.55
CA LEU A 117 8.98 2.41 -6.16
C LEU A 117 8.59 2.27 -7.63
N ASP A 118 9.22 1.36 -8.35
CA ASP A 118 8.93 1.10 -9.77
C ASP A 118 7.48 0.63 -9.97
N HIS A 119 6.92 -0.03 -8.95
CA HIS A 119 5.53 -0.48 -8.96
C HIS A 119 4.60 0.43 -8.15
N GLY A 120 5.09 1.59 -7.72
CA GLY A 120 4.30 2.57 -6.98
C GLY A 120 3.90 2.13 -5.58
N ILE A 121 4.67 1.23 -4.95
CA ILE A 121 4.53 0.88 -3.55
C ILE A 121 5.61 1.65 -2.79
N LEU A 122 5.18 2.63 -2.00
CA LEU A 122 6.11 3.41 -1.20
C LEU A 122 6.60 2.57 -0.02
N PRO A 123 7.87 2.76 0.41
CA PRO A 123 8.37 2.11 1.61
C PRO A 123 7.42 2.39 2.77
N PHE A 124 6.93 1.32 3.38
CA PHE A 124 6.05 1.45 4.53
C PHE A 124 6.81 2.16 5.64
N ALA A 125 6.11 3.01 6.31
CA ALA A 125 6.63 3.92 7.31
C ALA A 125 7.81 3.33 8.09
N ASN A 126 8.85 4.11 8.18
CA ASN A 126 9.78 3.96 9.28
C ASN A 126 9.00 3.96 10.60
N SER A 127 9.63 3.61 11.69
CA SER A 127 9.02 3.50 13.04
C SER A 127 8.22 4.72 13.50
N ASP A 128 8.31 5.84 12.78
CA ASP A 128 7.58 7.07 13.06
C ASP A 128 6.23 7.08 12.35
N MET A 129 5.19 6.79 13.11
CA MET A 129 3.82 6.74 12.61
C MET A 129 3.39 8.07 11.96
N GLY A 130 2.91 8.00 10.73
CA GLY A 130 2.40 9.15 10.00
C GLY A 130 3.44 9.97 9.22
N ARG A 131 4.74 9.75 9.40
CA ARG A 131 5.80 10.54 8.74
C ARG A 131 5.80 10.41 7.22
N MET A 132 5.34 9.30 6.68
CA MET A 132 5.24 9.11 5.23
C MET A 132 4.09 9.88 4.57
N ILE A 133 3.13 10.37 5.33
CA ILE A 133 1.99 11.10 4.76
C ILE A 133 2.42 12.43 4.11
N PRO A 134 3.25 13.28 4.72
CA PRO A 134 3.80 14.46 4.03
C PRO A 134 4.56 14.13 2.75
N VAL A 135 5.35 13.04 2.76
CA VAL A 135 6.07 12.57 1.56
C VAL A 135 5.08 12.19 0.46
N LEU A 136 4.03 11.42 0.81
CA LEU A 136 2.99 11.03 -0.13
C LEU A 136 2.25 12.24 -0.70
N VAL A 137 1.98 13.27 0.11
CA VAL A 137 1.38 14.52 -0.33
C VAL A 137 2.28 15.24 -1.35
N GLY A 138 3.58 15.31 -1.09
CA GLY A 138 4.54 15.87 -2.04
C GLY A 138 4.55 15.12 -3.38
N MET A 139 4.53 13.78 -3.34
CA MET A 139 4.45 12.95 -4.54
C MET A 139 3.11 13.10 -5.27
N ALA A 140 2.01 13.25 -4.54
CA ALA A 140 0.69 13.51 -5.12
C ALA A 140 0.65 14.87 -5.83
N GLU A 141 1.29 15.87 -5.26
CA GLU A 141 1.39 17.20 -5.87
C GLU A 141 2.23 17.15 -7.16
N GLU A 142 3.32 16.39 -7.19
CA GLU A 142 4.10 16.17 -8.40
C GLU A 142 3.26 15.47 -9.47
N MET A 143 2.51 14.42 -9.11
CA MET A 143 1.59 13.75 -10.03
C MET A 143 0.56 14.74 -10.60
N ARG A 144 0.01 15.62 -9.76
CA ARG A 144 -0.97 16.63 -10.14
C ARG A 144 -0.39 17.62 -11.14
N ARG A 145 0.83 18.10 -10.92
CA ARG A 145 1.49 19.10 -11.78
C ARG A 145 1.98 18.54 -13.09
N VAL A 146 2.54 17.32 -13.09
CA VAL A 146 3.27 16.77 -14.24
C VAL A 146 2.41 15.78 -15.03
N ARG A 147 1.73 14.85 -14.35
CA ARG A 147 1.00 13.77 -15.03
C ARG A 147 -0.44 14.11 -15.39
N TRP A 148 -1.17 14.76 -14.48
CA TRP A 148 -2.58 15.05 -14.69
C TRP A 148 -2.88 15.96 -15.90
N PRO A 149 -2.05 16.98 -16.23
CA PRO A 149 -2.30 17.77 -17.41
C PRO A 149 -2.27 16.98 -18.74
N GLN A 150 -1.60 15.82 -18.73
CA GLN A 150 -1.50 14.93 -19.88
C GLN A 150 -2.68 13.94 -19.98
N ILE A 151 -3.58 13.92 -19.01
CA ILE A 151 -4.70 12.99 -18.91
C ILE A 151 -6.02 13.77 -18.93
N GLU A 152 -6.70 13.74 -20.07
CA GLU A 152 -7.95 14.47 -20.28
C GLU A 152 -9.07 13.97 -19.36
N ASP A 153 -9.32 12.64 -19.33
CA ASP A 153 -10.34 12.06 -18.46
C ASP A 153 -9.87 12.06 -17.00
N ALA A 154 -10.43 12.97 -16.19
CA ALA A 154 -10.12 13.09 -14.78
C ALA A 154 -10.30 11.77 -13.99
N ARG A 155 -11.17 10.87 -14.46
CA ARG A 155 -11.37 9.55 -13.83
C ARG A 155 -10.21 8.59 -14.06
N LYS A 156 -9.36 8.87 -15.04
CA LYS A 156 -8.15 8.11 -15.38
C LYS A 156 -6.89 8.68 -14.75
N ARG A 157 -6.98 9.76 -14.01
CA ARG A 157 -5.85 10.35 -13.30
C ARG A 157 -5.43 9.44 -12.15
N PRO A 158 -4.14 9.07 -12.06
CA PRO A 158 -3.63 8.28 -10.94
C PRO A 158 -3.73 9.06 -9.63
N VAL A 159 -3.78 8.35 -8.53
CA VAL A 159 -3.90 8.92 -7.18
C VAL A 159 -2.80 8.40 -6.27
N ALA A 160 -2.50 9.14 -5.23
CA ALA A 160 -1.65 8.70 -4.14
C ALA A 160 -2.54 8.38 -2.92
N ILE A 161 -2.41 7.18 -2.40
CA ILE A 161 -3.20 6.70 -1.26
C ILE A 161 -2.24 6.28 -0.15
N GLY A 162 -2.44 6.85 1.02
CA GLY A 162 -1.75 6.44 2.24
C GLY A 162 -2.74 6.16 3.34
N ASP A 163 -2.42 5.18 4.15
CA ASP A 163 -3.16 4.92 5.37
C ASP A 163 -2.26 5.07 6.60
N PHE A 164 -2.85 5.42 7.70
CA PHE A 164 -2.18 5.56 8.98
C PHE A 164 -3.14 5.22 10.11
N GLY A 165 -2.57 4.78 11.23
CA GLY A 165 -3.37 4.50 12.43
C GLY A 165 -3.92 5.79 13.04
N GLU A 166 -5.05 5.69 13.73
CA GLU A 166 -5.72 6.81 14.40
C GLU A 166 -4.80 7.53 15.41
N GLY A 167 -3.86 6.81 16.03
CA GLY A 167 -2.87 7.42 16.94
C GLY A 167 -1.94 8.43 16.26
N ALA A 168 -1.77 8.35 14.95
CA ALA A 168 -0.96 9.29 14.18
C ALA A 168 -1.68 10.62 13.90
N LEU A 169 -3.00 10.71 14.04
CA LEU A 169 -3.77 11.94 13.77
C LEU A 169 -3.30 13.13 14.61
N ASN A 170 -2.76 12.87 15.81
CA ASN A 170 -2.26 13.92 16.70
C ASN A 170 -0.82 14.35 16.38
N GLN A 171 -0.19 13.78 15.35
CA GLN A 171 1.14 14.19 14.91
C GLN A 171 1.02 15.49 14.08
N GLY A 172 1.83 16.50 14.43
CA GLY A 172 1.83 17.80 13.73
C GLY A 172 2.05 17.65 12.21
N CYS A 173 2.92 16.73 11.79
CA CYS A 173 3.19 16.47 10.39
C CYS A 173 1.95 15.99 9.60
N ILE A 174 1.03 15.26 10.22
CA ILE A 174 -0.24 14.85 9.60
C ILE A 174 -1.14 16.08 9.43
N ALA A 175 -1.28 16.90 10.48
CA ALA A 175 -2.10 18.10 10.41
C ALA A 175 -1.60 19.06 9.32
N GLU A 176 -0.28 19.26 9.22
CA GLU A 176 0.34 20.09 8.17
C GLU A 176 0.11 19.48 6.78
N ALA A 177 0.26 18.18 6.61
CA ALA A 177 -0.01 17.51 5.34
C ALA A 177 -1.48 17.66 4.91
N MET A 178 -2.42 17.52 5.85
CA MET A 178 -3.86 17.73 5.58
C MET A 178 -4.17 19.18 5.21
N ASN A 179 -3.56 20.13 5.89
CA ASN A 179 -3.68 21.56 5.55
C ASN A 179 -3.13 21.86 4.16
N TRP A 180 -1.99 21.28 3.80
CA TRP A 180 -1.43 21.43 2.46
C TRP A 180 -2.36 20.89 1.38
N VAL A 181 -2.88 19.67 1.56
CA VAL A 181 -3.86 19.11 0.62
C VAL A 181 -5.07 20.03 0.49
N ALA A 182 -5.64 20.51 1.61
CA ALA A 182 -6.78 21.41 1.60
C ALA A 182 -6.47 22.72 0.86
N ALA A 183 -5.31 23.32 1.10
CA ALA A 183 -4.88 24.54 0.42
C ALA A 183 -4.66 24.31 -1.10
N SER A 184 -4.17 23.14 -1.51
CA SER A 184 -3.93 22.81 -2.91
C SER A 184 -5.21 22.58 -3.73
N ILE A 185 -6.35 22.32 -3.09
CA ILE A 185 -7.65 22.18 -3.75
C ILE A 185 -8.28 23.51 -4.12
N VAL A 186 -7.88 24.58 -3.46
CA VAL A 186 -8.46 25.94 -3.62
C VAL A 186 -7.80 26.74 -4.76
N VAL A 187 -6.79 26.21 -5.40
CA VAL A 187 -6.06 26.78 -6.55
C VAL A 187 -6.34 25.95 -7.80
#